data_96c169c3cf6bcdf1dd4e571b0c317e4a
#
_entry.id   96c169c3cf6bcdf1dd4e571b0c317e4a
#
_cell.length_a   1.000
_cell.length_b   1.000
_cell.length_c   1.000
_cell.angle_alpha   90.00
_cell.angle_beta   90.00
_cell.angle_gamma   90.00
#
_symmetry.space_group_name_H-M   'P 1'
#
loop_
_entity.id
_entity.type
_entity.pdbx_description
1 polymer ?
#
loop_
_entity_poly.entity_id
_entity_poly.type
_entity_poly.pdbx_seq_one_letter_code
_entity_poly.pdbx_strand_id
1 'polypeptide(L)'
;MKKLFGCILSLVGAGGVMLVFTPAEHVYAQGLGLSVSSSSVAVGKTVKVTVSMPSGYFGTVVISSSDEGVLSNGGDGVANIGDAAGYPTSQSFSFTAKAAGSCTIKAYCTVVGDAEGNDAGGTITGASTKVTVKSASSNNDSNSNK
;
A
#
# COMPACT_ATOMS: atom_id res chain seq x y z
N MET A 1 -14.37 13.88 11.35
CA MET A 1 -14.23 13.96 11.75
C MET A 1 -13.81 14.06 12.72
N LYS A 2 -13.59 14.20 13.31
CA LYS A 2 -13.16 14.33 13.98
C LYS A 2 -12.99 14.32 14.97
N LYS A 3 -12.91 14.38 15.75
CA LYS A 3 -12.77 14.43 16.56
C LYS A 3 -12.23 14.45 17.48
N LEU A 4 -12.00 14.57 18.24
CA LEU A 4 -11.54 14.66 19.00
C LEU A 4 -11.38 14.52 20.04
N PHE A 5 -11.33 14.54 20.65
CA PHE A 5 -11.18 14.37 21.46
C PHE A 5 -10.65 14.49 22.35
N GLY A 6 -10.49 14.55 22.65
CA GLY A 6 -10.17 14.61 23.23
C GLY A 6 -9.76 14.75 24.28
N CYS A 7 -9.61 15.05 24.89
CA CYS A 7 -9.24 15.15 25.68
C CYS A 7 -9.31 15.51 26.78
N ILE A 8 -9.25 15.65 27.45
CA ILE A 8 -9.33 15.96 28.34
C ILE A 8 -9.06 16.05 29.44
N LEU A 9 -8.85 16.21 30.08
CA LEU A 9 -8.73 16.26 30.94
C LEU A 9 -8.53 16.53 31.98
N SER A 10 -8.42 16.75 32.61
CA SER A 10 -8.39 16.97 33.47
C SER A 10 -8.09 17.23 34.47
N LEU A 11 -7.89 17.53 35.10
CA LEU A 11 -7.68 17.77 35.94
C LEU A 11 -7.48 17.88 36.96
N VAL A 12 -7.22 18.07 37.53
CA VAL A 12 -7.10 18.13 38.36
C VAL A 12 -6.90 18.52 39.33
N GLY A 13 -6.83 18.59 39.70
CA GLY A 13 -6.82 18.91 40.63
C GLY A 13 -6.09 19.63 41.32
N ALA A 14 -5.83 19.61 42.06
CA ALA A 14 -5.25 20.33 42.76
C ALA A 14 -4.26 20.97 42.21
N GLY A 15 -3.56 20.90 41.87
CA GLY A 15 -2.63 21.48 41.39
C GLY A 15 -2.74 22.08 40.37
N GLY A 16 -3.40 21.97 39.77
CA GLY A 16 -3.58 22.65 38.81
C GLY A 16 -2.74 22.50 37.75
N VAL A 17 -2.36 21.73 37.34
CA VAL A 17 -1.64 21.62 36.35
C VAL A 17 -2.35 21.53 35.28
N MET A 18 -2.32 22.09 34.38
CA MET A 18 -2.99 22.05 33.39
C MET A 18 -2.41 21.49 32.33
N LEU A 19 -2.66 20.69 31.89
CA LEU A 19 -2.21 20.10 30.85
C LEU A 19 -2.74 20.46 29.73
N VAL A 20 -2.28 20.86 28.89
CA VAL A 20 -2.75 21.17 27.83
C VAL A 20 -2.56 20.29 26.85
N PHE A 21 -3.18 19.84 26.18
CA PHE A 21 -3.06 19.06 25.22
C PHE A 21 -3.22 19.58 24.06
N THR A 22 -2.57 19.79 23.21
CA THR A 22 -2.72 20.09 21.99
C THR A 22 -3.12 19.01 21.28
N PRO A 23 -3.94 19.04 20.57
CA PRO A 23 -4.40 18.02 19.89
C PRO A 23 -3.61 17.87 18.79
N ALA A 24 -2.96 17.26 18.70
CA ALA A 24 -2.24 17.09 17.73
C ALA A 24 -2.89 16.91 16.62
N GLU A 25 -2.66 17.18 15.78
CA GLU A 25 -3.25 17.04 14.79
C GLU A 25 -3.17 15.88 14.31
N HIS A 26 -3.45 15.25 14.20
CA HIS A 26 -3.51 14.17 13.77
C HIS A 26 -3.33 13.85 12.66
N VAL A 27 -2.79 13.50 12.47
CA VAL A 27 -2.43 12.90 11.53
C VAL A 27 -2.98 11.67 11.46
N TYR A 28 -3.77 11.31 10.83
CA TYR A 28 -4.21 10.13 10.74
C TYR A 28 -3.31 9.42 10.00
N ALA A 29 -2.69 8.51 10.29
CA ALA A 29 -1.94 7.68 9.58
C ALA A 29 -2.75 6.81 8.75
N GLN A 30 -3.28 7.22 7.80
CA GLN A 30 -3.94 6.40 6.86
C GLN A 30 -2.91 5.74 5.99
N GLY A 31 -3.11 4.52 5.65
CA GLY A 31 -2.18 3.77 4.82
C GLY A 31 -2.84 3.24 3.57
N LEU A 32 -2.05 3.07 2.53
CA LEU A 32 -2.53 2.39 1.33
C LEU A 32 -2.83 0.93 1.68
N GLY A 33 -3.89 0.41 1.12
CA GLY A 33 -4.13 -1.02 1.19
C GLY A 33 -3.32 -1.70 0.10
N LEU A 34 -2.68 -2.81 0.41
CA LEU A 34 -1.89 -3.55 -0.56
C LEU A 34 -2.16 -5.02 -0.36
N SER A 35 -2.59 -5.68 -1.40
CA SER A 35 -2.82 -7.11 -1.35
C SER A 35 -2.23 -7.77 -2.59
N VAL A 36 -1.84 -9.00 -2.46
CA VAL A 36 -1.27 -9.76 -3.56
C VAL A 36 -2.07 -11.03 -3.73
N SER A 37 -2.21 -11.46 -4.97
CA SER A 37 -2.92 -12.70 -5.26
C SER A 37 -2.18 -13.91 -4.73
N SER A 38 -0.88 -13.81 -4.56
CA SER A 38 -0.07 -14.87 -3.97
C SER A 38 1.24 -14.30 -3.50
N SER A 39 1.69 -14.71 -2.33
CA SER A 39 3.01 -14.34 -1.83
C SER A 39 4.11 -15.24 -2.39
N SER A 40 3.74 -16.24 -3.17
CA SER A 40 4.70 -17.15 -3.76
C SER A 40 4.23 -17.51 -5.17
N VAL A 41 5.10 -17.42 -6.13
CA VAL A 41 4.73 -17.62 -7.53
C VAL A 41 5.90 -18.29 -8.25
N ALA A 42 5.61 -19.07 -9.27
CA ALA A 42 6.65 -19.71 -10.06
C ALA A 42 7.09 -18.80 -11.20
N VAL A 43 8.33 -18.97 -11.63
CA VAL A 43 8.84 -18.23 -12.79
C VAL A 43 7.90 -18.43 -13.98
N GLY A 44 7.65 -17.38 -14.68
CA GLY A 44 6.75 -17.39 -15.84
C GLY A 44 5.30 -17.08 -15.50
N LYS A 45 4.95 -17.03 -14.23
CA LYS A 45 3.58 -16.74 -13.82
C LYS A 45 3.47 -15.27 -13.38
N THR A 46 2.25 -14.84 -13.20
CA THR A 46 2.00 -13.46 -12.81
C THR A 46 1.40 -13.40 -11.41
N VAL A 47 1.69 -12.31 -10.74
CA VAL A 47 1.09 -11.99 -9.46
C VAL A 47 0.30 -10.71 -9.67
N LYS A 48 -0.93 -10.70 -9.23
CA LYS A 48 -1.75 -9.50 -9.28
C LYS A 48 -1.61 -8.80 -7.93
N VAL A 49 -1.28 -7.53 -7.98
CA VAL A 49 -1.13 -6.72 -6.79
C VAL A 49 -2.18 -5.64 -6.85
N THR A 50 -2.99 -5.54 -5.83
CA THR A 50 -4.06 -4.54 -5.78
C THR A 50 -3.73 -3.51 -4.71
N VAL A 51 -3.76 -2.26 -5.12
CA VAL A 51 -3.53 -1.13 -4.22
C VAL A 51 -4.86 -0.41 -4.06
N SER A 52 -5.20 -0.05 -2.85
CA SER A 52 -6.42 0.71 -2.58
C SER A 52 -6.10 1.95 -1.77
N MET A 53 -6.89 2.98 -1.99
CA MET A 53 -6.73 4.25 -1.30
C MET A 53 -7.67 4.29 -0.10
N PRO A 54 -7.27 4.88 1.01
CA PRO A 54 -8.19 5.06 2.14
C PRO A 54 -9.38 5.93 1.74
N SER A 55 -10.50 5.69 2.40
CA SER A 55 -11.73 6.44 2.13
C SER A 55 -11.51 7.93 2.38
N GLY A 56 -12.05 8.74 1.52
CA GLY A 56 -11.95 10.18 1.66
C GLY A 56 -10.72 10.81 1.03
N TYR A 57 -9.86 10.00 0.43
CA TYR A 57 -8.65 10.52 -0.20
C TYR A 57 -8.54 10.02 -1.63
N PHE A 58 -7.83 10.78 -2.44
CA PHE A 58 -7.44 10.27 -3.73
C PHE A 58 -6.03 10.74 -4.01
N GLY A 59 -5.39 10.10 -4.93
CA GLY A 59 -4.03 10.50 -5.26
C GLY A 59 -3.39 9.64 -6.32
N THR A 60 -2.17 9.99 -6.63
CA THR A 60 -1.36 9.24 -7.58
C THR A 60 -0.52 8.25 -6.80
N VAL A 61 -0.72 6.99 -7.09
CA VAL A 61 0.01 5.91 -6.44
C VAL A 61 1.02 5.37 -7.41
N VAL A 62 2.21 5.13 -6.91
CA VAL A 62 3.29 4.50 -7.67
C VAL A 62 3.58 3.17 -7.01
N ILE A 63 3.70 2.13 -7.82
CA ILE A 63 4.04 0.81 -7.34
C ILE A 63 5.29 0.35 -8.04
N SER A 64 6.16 -0.27 -7.32
CA SER A 64 7.44 -0.71 -7.87
C SER A 64 7.90 -2.03 -7.26
N SER A 65 8.77 -2.69 -7.96
CA SER A 65 9.42 -3.90 -7.50
C SER A 65 10.82 -3.55 -7.04
N SER A 66 11.30 -4.18 -6.00
CA SER A 66 12.66 -3.98 -5.56
C SER A 66 13.66 -4.64 -6.50
N ASP A 67 13.21 -5.55 -7.34
CA ASP A 67 14.09 -6.23 -8.29
C ASP A 67 13.25 -6.63 -9.51
N GLU A 68 13.35 -5.83 -10.55
CA GLU A 68 12.62 -6.08 -11.79
C GLU A 68 13.15 -7.30 -12.54
N GLY A 69 14.32 -7.78 -12.19
CA GLY A 69 14.84 -9.03 -12.75
C GLY A 69 14.17 -10.24 -12.15
N VAL A 70 13.64 -10.11 -10.96
CA VAL A 70 12.95 -11.21 -10.28
C VAL A 70 11.43 -11.09 -10.52
N LEU A 71 10.88 -9.91 -10.36
CA LEU A 71 9.46 -9.72 -10.50
C LEU A 71 9.21 -8.37 -11.18
N SER A 72 8.83 -8.40 -12.42
CA SER A 72 8.74 -7.22 -13.26
C SER A 72 7.32 -6.71 -13.38
N ASN A 73 7.17 -5.41 -13.19
CA ASN A 73 5.90 -4.77 -13.42
C ASN A 73 5.67 -4.68 -14.93
N GLY A 74 4.54 -5.09 -15.38
CA GLY A 74 4.23 -5.08 -16.79
C GLY A 74 3.74 -3.75 -17.33
N GLY A 75 3.62 -2.75 -16.49
CA GLY A 75 3.09 -1.46 -16.90
C GLY A 75 3.86 -0.32 -16.29
N ASP A 76 3.24 0.85 -16.27
CA ASP A 76 3.91 2.04 -15.77
C ASP A 76 4.06 2.05 -14.27
N GLY A 77 3.29 1.26 -13.59
CA GLY A 77 3.34 1.26 -12.13
C GLY A 77 2.75 2.51 -11.50
N VAL A 78 1.94 3.25 -12.24
CA VAL A 78 1.37 4.48 -11.75
C VAL A 78 -0.14 4.46 -11.99
N ALA A 79 -0.90 4.90 -11.04
CA ALA A 79 -2.35 4.99 -11.20
C ALA A 79 -2.91 6.08 -10.30
N ASN A 80 -3.96 6.71 -10.78
CA ASN A 80 -4.70 7.63 -9.95
C ASN A 80 -5.88 6.86 -9.37
N ILE A 81 -5.93 6.78 -8.08
CA ILE A 81 -6.99 6.04 -7.39
C ILE A 81 -7.49 6.83 -6.22
N GLY A 82 -8.68 6.55 -5.84
CA GLY A 82 -9.22 7.15 -4.63
C GLY A 82 -10.66 7.57 -4.74
N ASP A 83 -11.07 8.31 -3.75
CA ASP A 83 -12.47 8.62 -3.54
C ASP A 83 -12.80 9.94 -4.20
N ALA A 84 -12.47 10.09 -5.44
CA ALA A 84 -12.82 11.26 -6.23
C ALA A 84 -13.57 10.81 -7.48
N ALA A 85 -14.42 11.66 -7.96
CA ALA A 85 -15.27 11.29 -9.09
C ALA A 85 -14.43 10.91 -10.30
N GLY A 86 -14.75 9.81 -10.88
CA GLY A 86 -14.03 9.35 -12.06
C GLY A 86 -12.82 8.46 -11.80
N TYR A 87 -12.50 8.24 -10.54
CA TYR A 87 -11.36 7.38 -10.23
C TYR A 87 -11.81 6.13 -9.49
N PRO A 88 -11.16 5.00 -9.76
CA PRO A 88 -11.44 3.80 -8.98
C PRO A 88 -10.83 3.95 -7.60
N THR A 89 -11.41 3.30 -6.61
CA THR A 89 -10.86 3.32 -5.26
C THR A 89 -9.71 2.34 -5.09
N SER A 90 -9.49 1.49 -6.07
CA SER A 90 -8.36 0.56 -6.08
C SER A 90 -7.93 0.26 -7.49
N GLN A 91 -6.71 -0.16 -7.64
CA GLN A 91 -6.15 -0.48 -8.95
C GLN A 91 -5.29 -1.73 -8.81
N SER A 92 -5.37 -2.60 -9.78
CA SER A 92 -4.56 -3.80 -9.82
C SER A 92 -3.45 -3.67 -10.85
N PHE A 93 -2.30 -4.16 -10.47
CA PHE A 93 -1.12 -4.20 -11.33
C PHE A 93 -0.67 -5.65 -11.46
N SER A 94 -0.14 -6.00 -12.61
CA SER A 94 0.33 -7.35 -12.87
C SER A 94 1.84 -7.37 -12.91
N PHE A 95 2.42 -8.23 -12.11
CA PHE A 95 3.85 -8.42 -12.09
C PHE A 95 4.17 -9.81 -12.61
N THR A 96 5.14 -9.91 -13.49
CA THR A 96 5.55 -11.18 -14.06
C THR A 96 6.81 -11.68 -13.39
N ALA A 97 6.78 -12.92 -12.97
CA ALA A 97 7.90 -13.56 -12.31
C ALA A 97 8.94 -13.98 -13.37
N LYS A 98 10.13 -13.41 -13.29
CA LYS A 98 11.14 -13.63 -14.30
C LYS A 98 12.25 -14.55 -13.83
N ALA A 99 12.62 -14.48 -12.60
CA ALA A 99 13.69 -15.31 -12.07
C ALA A 99 13.38 -15.66 -10.62
N ALA A 100 13.90 -16.77 -10.18
CA ALA A 100 13.72 -17.18 -8.79
C ALA A 100 14.41 -16.20 -7.85
N GLY A 101 13.78 -15.90 -6.76
CA GLY A 101 14.32 -14.97 -5.78
C GLY A 101 13.23 -14.38 -4.92
N SER A 102 13.59 -13.39 -4.15
CA SER A 102 12.67 -12.73 -3.27
C SER A 102 12.62 -11.26 -3.64
N CYS A 103 11.47 -10.70 -3.69
CA CYS A 103 11.28 -9.33 -4.13
C CYS A 103 10.27 -8.64 -3.24
N THR A 104 10.46 -7.37 -2.99
CA THR A 104 9.50 -6.57 -2.23
C THR A 104 8.80 -5.62 -3.19
N ILE A 105 7.49 -5.65 -3.16
CA ILE A 105 6.68 -4.72 -3.92
C ILE A 105 6.32 -3.59 -2.99
N LYS A 106 6.54 -2.37 -3.42
CA LYS A 106 6.23 -1.19 -2.63
C LYS A 106 5.24 -0.33 -3.38
N ALA A 107 4.30 0.21 -2.66
CA ALA A 107 3.35 1.17 -3.19
C ALA A 107 3.42 2.41 -2.32
N TYR A 108 3.41 3.57 -2.93
CA TYR A 108 3.41 4.81 -2.18
C TYR A 108 2.61 5.85 -2.96
N CYS A 109 2.12 6.83 -2.24
CA CYS A 109 1.30 7.87 -2.84
C CYS A 109 2.17 9.11 -3.00
N THR A 110 2.22 9.65 -4.22
CA THR A 110 3.06 10.80 -4.51
C THR A 110 2.28 12.11 -4.46
N VAL A 111 0.98 12.02 -4.66
CA VAL A 111 0.11 13.19 -4.61
C VAL A 111 -1.10 12.78 -3.81
N VAL A 112 -1.49 13.58 -2.85
CA VAL A 112 -2.62 13.25 -1.99
C VAL A 112 -3.61 14.41 -2.03
N GLY A 113 -4.84 14.10 -2.33
CA GLY A 113 -5.93 15.03 -2.29
C GLY A 113 -7.09 14.50 -1.46
N ASP A 114 -8.00 15.37 -1.12
CA ASP A 114 -9.24 14.95 -0.49
C ASP A 114 -10.27 14.61 -1.57
N ALA A 115 -11.44 14.20 -1.17
CA ALA A 115 -12.48 13.78 -2.11
C ALA A 115 -12.95 14.92 -2.99
N GLU A 116 -12.73 16.16 -2.59
CA GLU A 116 -13.10 17.32 -3.37
C GLU A 116 -11.99 17.76 -4.31
N GLY A 117 -10.85 17.10 -4.26
CA GLY A 117 -9.74 17.44 -5.14
C GLY A 117 -8.80 18.48 -4.59
N ASN A 118 -8.95 18.86 -3.34
CA ASN A 118 -8.05 19.82 -2.75
C ASN A 118 -6.84 19.10 -2.16
N ASP A 119 -5.79 19.84 -1.94
CA ASP A 119 -4.64 19.28 -1.26
C ASP A 119 -5.07 18.87 0.15
N ALA A 120 -4.99 17.62 0.45
CA ALA A 120 -5.44 17.11 1.75
C ALA A 120 -4.50 17.52 2.88
N GLY A 121 -3.35 18.00 2.56
CA GLY A 121 -2.41 18.46 3.58
C GLY A 121 -1.87 17.36 4.46
N GLY A 122 -2.02 16.15 4.08
CA GLY A 122 -1.54 15.03 4.87
C GLY A 122 -0.68 14.10 4.05
N THR A 123 -0.35 12.99 4.63
CA THR A 123 0.42 11.97 3.95
C THR A 123 -0.31 10.64 4.05
N ILE A 124 -0.17 9.85 3.02
CA ILE A 124 -0.68 8.50 3.02
C ILE A 124 0.52 7.59 3.16
N THR A 125 0.50 6.76 4.17
CA THR A 125 1.61 5.84 4.41
C THR A 125 1.63 4.79 3.32
N GLY A 126 2.79 4.57 2.74
CA GLY A 126 2.95 3.54 1.73
C GLY A 126 2.84 2.15 2.33
N ALA A 127 2.74 1.18 1.47
CA ALA A 127 2.62 -0.21 1.86
C ALA A 127 3.63 -1.03 1.10
N SER A 128 4.02 -2.14 1.66
CA SER A 128 4.92 -3.06 0.97
C SER A 128 4.57 -4.50 1.30
N THR A 129 4.91 -5.38 0.40
CA THR A 129 4.70 -6.80 0.61
C THR A 129 5.82 -7.57 -0.07
N LYS A 130 6.11 -8.73 0.45
CA LYS A 130 7.17 -9.55 -0.09
C LYS A 130 6.58 -10.65 -0.92
N VAL A 131 7.18 -10.91 -2.05
CA VAL A 131 6.78 -12.00 -2.93
C VAL A 131 8.01 -12.86 -3.20
N THR A 132 7.85 -14.15 -3.10
CA THR A 132 8.90 -15.09 -3.40
C THR A 132 8.62 -15.73 -4.75
N VAL A 133 9.60 -15.68 -5.62
CA VAL A 133 9.50 -16.35 -6.92
C VAL A 133 10.28 -17.64 -6.83
N LYS A 134 9.62 -18.74 -7.08
CA LYS A 134 10.24 -20.05 -7.06
C LYS A 134 10.66 -20.42 -8.45
N SER A 135 11.72 -21.18 -8.56
CA SER A 135 12.12 -21.67 -9.86
C SER A 135 10.96 -22.42 -10.49
N ALA A 136 10.94 -22.42 -11.78
CA ALA A 136 9.90 -23.14 -12.48
C ALA A 136 9.99 -24.60 -12.08
N SER A 137 8.86 -25.14 -11.71
CA SER A 137 8.86 -26.46 -11.26
C SER A 137 9.02 -27.34 -12.44
N SER A 138 10.00 -28.07 -12.45
CA SER A 138 10.04 -28.95 -13.47
C SER A 138 9.40 -30.12 -13.02
N ASN A 139 8.59 -30.40 -12.95
CA ASN A 139 8.01 -31.48 -12.56
C ASN A 139 8.47 -32.57 -13.07
N ASN A 140 9.10 -32.99 -13.28
CA ASN A 140 9.51 -33.93 -13.82
C ASN A 140 10.02 -34.66 -13.13
N ASP A 141 10.08 -34.70 -12.76
CA ASP A 141 10.49 -35.35 -12.36
C ASP A 141 10.32 -36.32 -12.07
N SER A 142 10.04 -36.53 -12.10
CA SER A 142 9.84 -37.28 -11.90
C SER A 142 10.00 -38.22 -12.00
N ASN A 143 10.25 -38.39 -12.19
CA ASN A 143 10.38 -39.22 -12.28
C ASN A 143 10.80 -39.97 -12.36
N SER A 144 10.89 -40.13 -12.39
CA SER A 144 11.19 -40.77 -12.54
C SER A 144 11.53 -41.66 -12.41
N ASN A 145 11.72 -42.06 -12.34
CA ASN A 145 11.98 -42.89 -12.24
C ASN A 145 12.26 -43.68 -12.31
N LYS A 146 12.31 -43.88 -12.33
CA LYS A 146 12.49 -44.60 -12.44
C LYS A 146 12.68 -45.12 -12.23
#